data_952cbb5445802974018724e2a1980339
#
_entry.id   952cbb5445802974018724e2a1980339
#
_cell.length_a   1.000
_cell.length_b   1.000
_cell.length_c   1.000
_cell.angle_alpha   90.00
_cell.angle_beta   90.00
_cell.angle_gamma   90.00
#
_symmetry.space_group_name_H-M   'P 1'
#
loop_
_entity.id
_entity.type
_entity.pdbx_description
1 polymer ?
#
loop_
_entity_poly.entity_id
_entity_poly.type
_entity_poly.pdbx_seq_one_letter_code
_entity_poly.pdbx_strand_id
1 'polypeptide(L)'
;MLGGGTGPATGTNATTCTPGPWHMERMLQAADGWPINLGFLGKGNASLPQPLVEQIAAGAIGLKLHEDWGTTPAAIDNCLSVADDTDTQVAIHTDTLNEAGFVESTVAAFKGRTIHTYHTEGAGGGHAPDILKVCGEANVLPSSTNPTRPYTINTLDEHLDMLMVCHHLDPSIAEDLAFAESRIRRETIAAEDILHDLGALSMLSSDSQAMGRVGEVIIRTWQTAHKMKVQRGALPEDGARNDNFRAKRYVAKYTINPAITHGIAHEVGSIEPGKWADLVLWEPAFFGIKPSMILKGGMIAVAPMGDPNASIPTPQPVHYREMFATRGGALARTSLTFVSQMAADAGIAERYGLAKRIVPVRNCRNVTKADMIHNAWRPSISVDPETYDVIADGQLLTCEPASVLPMAQRYFLF
;
A
#
# COMPACT_ATOMS: atom_id res chain seq x y z
N MET A 1 2.34 7.85 5.20
CA MET A 1 1.69 7.52 3.91
C MET A 1 2.71 7.76 2.80
N LEU A 2 2.86 6.82 1.88
CA LEU A 2 3.83 6.89 0.78
C LEU A 2 3.09 6.70 -0.55
N GLY A 3 3.52 7.41 -1.59
CA GLY A 3 2.89 7.37 -2.91
C GLY A 3 2.60 8.78 -3.43
N GLY A 4 1.36 9.04 -3.80
CA GLY A 4 0.85 10.37 -4.09
C GLY A 4 0.65 10.68 -5.56
N GLY A 5 -0.55 11.14 -5.89
CA GLY A 5 -0.91 11.73 -7.17
C GLY A 5 -1.15 13.22 -7.04
N THR A 6 -0.95 13.95 -8.13
CA THR A 6 -1.08 15.42 -8.17
C THR A 6 -2.41 15.91 -8.74
N GLY A 7 -3.25 15.00 -9.22
CA GLY A 7 -4.45 15.39 -9.96
C GLY A 7 -5.66 14.49 -9.70
N PRO A 8 -6.74 14.75 -10.45
CA PRO A 8 -7.95 13.94 -10.39
C PRO A 8 -7.67 12.52 -10.87
N ALA A 9 -8.57 11.59 -10.54
CA ALA A 9 -8.47 10.17 -10.90
C ALA A 9 -8.69 9.96 -12.41
N THR A 10 -7.72 10.37 -13.21
CA THR A 10 -7.63 10.07 -14.63
C THR A 10 -6.20 9.59 -14.94
N GLY A 11 -6.04 8.51 -15.69
CA GLY A 11 -4.75 7.85 -15.90
C GLY A 11 -3.64 8.77 -16.42
N THR A 12 -3.99 9.76 -17.23
CA THR A 12 -3.05 10.71 -17.81
C THR A 12 -2.67 11.90 -16.94
N ASN A 13 -3.38 12.14 -15.83
CA ASN A 13 -3.20 13.32 -14.98
C ASN A 13 -2.37 13.07 -13.73
N ALA A 14 -1.43 12.12 -13.78
CA ALA A 14 -0.53 11.82 -12.68
C ALA A 14 -1.26 11.50 -11.37
N THR A 15 -2.28 10.67 -11.46
CA THR A 15 -3.08 10.21 -10.32
C THR A 15 -2.26 9.39 -9.32
N THR A 16 -1.30 8.63 -9.82
CA THR A 16 -0.57 7.61 -9.05
C THR A 16 0.86 8.01 -8.69
N CYS A 17 1.32 9.19 -9.12
CA CYS A 17 2.64 9.71 -8.82
C CYS A 17 2.69 11.24 -8.82
N THR A 18 3.84 11.79 -8.43
CA THR A 18 4.16 13.21 -8.44
C THR A 18 5.24 13.47 -9.50
N PRO A 19 4.87 13.82 -10.75
CA PRO A 19 5.80 13.85 -11.87
C PRO A 19 6.56 15.17 -11.95
N GLY A 20 7.88 15.07 -12.03
CA GLY A 20 8.78 16.18 -12.27
C GLY A 20 9.06 17.07 -11.06
N PRO A 21 10.15 17.86 -11.11
CA PRO A 21 10.64 18.63 -9.98
C PRO A 21 9.66 19.67 -9.46
N TRP A 22 8.94 20.35 -10.34
CA TRP A 22 7.99 21.39 -9.95
C TRP A 22 6.82 20.84 -9.13
N HIS A 23 6.21 19.75 -9.57
CA HIS A 23 5.12 19.10 -8.83
C HIS A 23 5.63 18.53 -7.51
N MET A 24 6.84 17.94 -7.50
CA MET A 24 7.45 17.41 -6.29
C MET A 24 7.61 18.49 -5.22
N GLU A 25 8.15 19.64 -5.59
CA GLU A 25 8.27 20.77 -4.68
C GLU A 25 6.91 21.21 -4.13
N ARG A 26 5.90 21.41 -5.01
CA ARG A 26 4.56 21.84 -4.58
C ARG A 26 3.88 20.83 -3.67
N MET A 27 4.02 19.53 -3.96
CA MET A 27 3.44 18.48 -3.12
C MET A 27 4.11 18.39 -1.76
N LEU A 28 5.41 18.53 -1.68
CA LEU A 28 6.13 18.59 -0.40
C LEU A 28 5.69 19.79 0.43
N GLN A 29 5.54 20.97 -0.18
CA GLN A 29 5.03 22.17 0.48
C GLN A 29 3.58 22.02 0.95
N ALA A 30 2.70 21.45 0.10
CA ALA A 30 1.30 21.23 0.48
C ALA A 30 1.16 20.24 1.65
N ALA A 31 1.99 19.20 1.67
CA ALA A 31 1.99 18.18 2.71
C ALA A 31 2.63 18.64 4.04
N ASP A 32 3.39 19.73 4.03
CA ASP A 32 4.08 20.24 5.21
C ASP A 32 3.10 20.65 6.33
N GLY A 33 1.88 21.06 5.95
CA GLY A 33 0.79 21.40 6.87
C GLY A 33 -0.09 20.21 7.31
N TRP A 34 0.24 18.96 6.98
CA TRP A 34 -0.57 17.79 7.34
C TRP A 34 0.04 17.01 8.50
N PRO A 35 -0.76 16.59 9.50
CA PRO A 35 -0.27 15.92 10.71
C PRO A 35 0.04 14.43 10.48
N ILE A 36 0.65 14.09 9.35
CA ILE A 36 1.04 12.73 8.99
C ILE A 36 2.44 12.71 8.38
N ASN A 37 3.11 11.57 8.48
CA ASN A 37 4.39 11.36 7.82
C ASN A 37 4.13 11.04 6.33
N LEU A 38 4.82 11.72 5.44
CA LEU A 38 4.58 11.64 4.00
C LEU A 38 5.88 11.48 3.21
N GLY A 39 5.77 10.81 2.07
CA GLY A 39 6.79 10.74 1.03
C GLY A 39 6.12 10.48 -0.32
N PHE A 40 6.67 11.07 -1.39
CA PHE A 40 6.09 11.03 -2.72
C PHE A 40 6.95 10.23 -3.70
N LEU A 41 6.28 9.53 -4.64
CA LEU A 41 6.92 8.83 -5.74
C LEU A 41 6.88 9.70 -7.00
N GLY A 42 8.01 9.80 -7.69
CA GLY A 42 8.10 10.40 -9.02
C GLY A 42 7.60 9.45 -10.12
N LYS A 43 7.42 9.95 -11.34
CA LYS A 43 7.06 9.16 -12.52
C LYS A 43 8.26 8.34 -12.99
N GLY A 44 8.13 7.02 -13.02
CA GLY A 44 9.20 6.08 -13.36
C GLY A 44 9.36 5.82 -14.87
N ASN A 45 8.32 6.07 -15.66
CA ASN A 45 8.36 5.83 -17.11
C ASN A 45 9.11 6.96 -17.83
N ALA A 46 10.32 6.68 -18.25
CA ALA A 46 11.16 7.59 -19.01
C ALA A 46 12.10 6.81 -19.93
N SER A 47 12.38 7.38 -21.12
CA SER A 47 13.29 6.78 -22.09
C SER A 47 14.77 6.97 -21.71
N LEU A 48 15.08 7.96 -20.88
CA LEU A 48 16.43 8.30 -20.43
C LEU A 48 16.50 8.37 -18.90
N PRO A 49 17.66 8.13 -18.29
CA PRO A 49 17.86 8.22 -16.83
C PRO A 49 17.67 9.63 -16.28
N GLN A 50 18.10 10.67 -17.00
CA GLN A 50 18.16 12.03 -16.50
C GLN A 50 16.83 12.55 -15.91
N PRO A 51 15.66 12.43 -16.55
CA PRO A 51 14.40 12.89 -15.98
C PRO A 51 14.00 12.15 -14.69
N LEU A 52 14.49 10.95 -14.48
CA LEU A 52 14.28 10.17 -13.27
C LEU A 52 15.16 10.70 -12.14
N VAL A 53 16.44 10.94 -12.42
CA VAL A 53 17.39 11.53 -11.46
C VAL A 53 16.93 12.91 -11.00
N GLU A 54 16.41 13.75 -11.90
CA GLU A 54 15.87 15.08 -11.57
C GLU A 54 14.73 15.01 -10.55
N GLN A 55 13.85 14.01 -10.66
CA GLN A 55 12.76 13.82 -9.69
C GLN A 55 13.27 13.34 -8.33
N ILE A 56 14.23 12.42 -8.33
CA ILE A 56 14.89 11.97 -7.09
C ILE A 56 15.59 13.16 -6.40
N ALA A 57 16.34 13.96 -7.14
CA ALA A 57 17.00 15.17 -6.61
C ALA A 57 16.00 16.23 -6.11
N ALA A 58 14.79 16.24 -6.63
CA ALA A 58 13.72 17.13 -6.19
C ALA A 58 12.97 16.65 -4.94
N GLY A 59 13.25 15.45 -4.43
CA GLY A 59 12.68 14.94 -3.18
C GLY A 59 11.84 13.66 -3.30
N ALA A 60 11.71 13.08 -4.50
CA ALA A 60 11.02 11.81 -4.62
C ALA A 60 11.74 10.72 -3.81
N ILE A 61 10.98 9.92 -3.05
CA ILE A 61 11.49 8.78 -2.27
C ILE A 61 11.68 7.52 -3.11
N GLY A 62 11.27 7.57 -4.36
CA GLY A 62 11.28 6.47 -5.31
C GLY A 62 10.50 6.83 -6.57
N LEU A 63 10.29 5.85 -7.42
CA LEU A 63 9.69 6.02 -8.72
C LEU A 63 8.51 5.07 -8.91
N LYS A 64 7.46 5.53 -9.58
CA LYS A 64 6.28 4.73 -9.94
C LYS A 64 6.24 4.48 -11.44
N LEU A 65 6.24 3.21 -11.80
CA LEU A 65 5.94 2.72 -13.15
C LEU A 65 4.44 2.45 -13.29
N HIS A 66 3.86 2.82 -14.41
CA HIS A 66 2.45 2.58 -14.72
C HIS A 66 2.26 2.30 -16.21
N GLU A 67 1.40 1.35 -16.55
CA GLU A 67 1.15 0.92 -17.94
C GLU A 67 0.67 2.05 -18.85
N ASP A 68 -0.19 2.94 -18.36
CA ASP A 68 -0.70 4.10 -19.11
C ASP A 68 0.41 4.96 -19.72
N TRP A 69 1.63 4.85 -19.20
CA TRP A 69 2.78 5.61 -19.66
C TRP A 69 3.82 4.75 -20.39
N GLY A 70 3.48 3.48 -20.71
CA GLY A 70 4.33 2.52 -21.36
C GLY A 70 5.33 1.83 -20.42
N THR A 71 4.86 0.84 -19.68
CA THR A 71 5.70 0.01 -18.79
C THR A 71 6.35 -1.12 -19.59
N THR A 72 7.18 -0.76 -20.54
CA THR A 72 7.95 -1.68 -21.36
C THR A 72 9.15 -2.24 -20.58
N PRO A 73 9.73 -3.39 -20.97
CA PRO A 73 10.97 -3.90 -20.38
C PRO A 73 12.11 -2.87 -20.34
N ALA A 74 12.23 -2.03 -21.35
CA ALA A 74 13.23 -0.96 -21.40
C ALA A 74 12.97 0.15 -20.39
N ALA A 75 11.71 0.56 -20.19
CA ALA A 75 11.33 1.55 -19.18
C ALA A 75 11.57 1.01 -17.78
N ILE A 76 11.24 -0.26 -17.53
CA ILE A 76 11.50 -0.95 -16.25
C ILE A 76 13.00 -0.98 -15.96
N ASP A 77 13.81 -1.39 -16.93
CA ASP A 77 15.27 -1.49 -16.77
C ASP A 77 15.91 -0.13 -16.47
N ASN A 78 15.51 0.90 -17.22
CA ASN A 78 15.98 2.28 -17.01
C ASN A 78 15.61 2.79 -15.60
N CYS A 79 14.38 2.57 -15.19
CA CYS A 79 13.89 3.00 -13.88
C CYS A 79 14.65 2.30 -12.73
N LEU A 80 14.81 0.99 -12.82
CA LEU A 80 15.53 0.20 -11.82
C LEU A 80 17.02 0.55 -11.76
N SER A 81 17.65 0.88 -12.89
CA SER A 81 19.05 1.32 -12.91
C SER A 81 19.25 2.63 -12.14
N VAL A 82 18.37 3.61 -12.35
CA VAL A 82 18.41 4.85 -11.56
C VAL A 82 18.14 4.60 -10.08
N ALA A 83 17.20 3.71 -9.78
CA ALA A 83 16.91 3.37 -8.39
C ALA A 83 18.10 2.70 -7.69
N ASP A 84 18.83 1.82 -8.39
CA ASP A 84 20.03 1.18 -7.86
C ASP A 84 21.14 2.23 -7.57
N ASP A 85 21.33 3.20 -8.44
CA ASP A 85 22.31 4.28 -8.27
C ASP A 85 21.95 5.27 -7.13
N THR A 86 20.66 5.37 -6.79
CA THR A 86 20.17 6.39 -5.84
C THR A 86 19.63 5.81 -4.53
N ASP A 87 19.69 4.50 -4.34
CA ASP A 87 19.11 3.75 -3.20
C ASP A 87 17.65 4.13 -2.93
N THR A 88 16.84 4.15 -3.98
CA THR A 88 15.40 4.45 -3.88
C THR A 88 14.54 3.26 -4.33
N GLN A 89 13.26 3.22 -3.94
CA GLN A 89 12.38 2.12 -4.31
C GLN A 89 11.70 2.39 -5.67
N VAL A 90 11.43 1.32 -6.40
CA VAL A 90 10.54 1.33 -7.56
C VAL A 90 9.25 0.60 -7.21
N ALA A 91 8.12 1.26 -7.47
CA ALA A 91 6.80 0.67 -7.35
C ALA A 91 6.18 0.52 -8.74
N ILE A 92 5.65 -0.65 -9.05
CA ILE A 92 5.14 -0.94 -10.39
C ILE A 92 3.66 -1.34 -10.38
N HIS A 93 2.88 -0.68 -11.24
CA HIS A 93 1.64 -1.17 -11.82
C HIS A 93 2.01 -1.82 -13.14
N THR A 94 1.90 -3.14 -13.23
CA THR A 94 2.36 -3.90 -14.40
C THR A 94 1.37 -3.80 -15.56
N ASP A 95 1.79 -4.28 -16.73
CA ASP A 95 1.04 -4.20 -17.97
C ASP A 95 -0.26 -5.01 -17.89
N THR A 96 -1.36 -4.32 -17.73
CA THR A 96 -2.70 -4.89 -17.56
C THR A 96 -3.19 -5.63 -18.81
N LEU A 97 -2.85 -5.13 -19.99
CA LEU A 97 -3.31 -5.67 -21.26
C LEU A 97 -2.34 -6.68 -21.89
N ASN A 98 -1.21 -6.94 -21.23
CA ASN A 98 -0.12 -7.77 -21.77
C ASN A 98 0.42 -7.26 -23.14
N GLU A 99 0.38 -5.94 -23.37
CA GLU A 99 0.81 -5.33 -24.66
C GLU A 99 2.32 -5.42 -24.86
N ALA A 100 3.09 -5.28 -23.77
CA ALA A 100 4.56 -5.34 -23.79
C ALA A 100 5.11 -6.74 -23.50
N GLY A 101 4.25 -7.73 -23.33
CA GLY A 101 4.57 -9.12 -22.96
C GLY A 101 3.80 -9.58 -21.75
N PHE A 102 3.93 -10.87 -21.42
CA PHE A 102 3.30 -11.48 -20.24
C PHE A 102 4.11 -11.24 -18.97
N VAL A 103 3.61 -11.74 -17.84
CA VAL A 103 4.25 -11.58 -16.52
C VAL A 103 5.73 -12.01 -16.53
N GLU A 104 6.08 -13.07 -17.26
CA GLU A 104 7.45 -13.55 -17.39
C GLU A 104 8.38 -12.51 -18.04
N SER A 105 7.89 -11.76 -19.03
CA SER A 105 8.65 -10.68 -19.69
C SER A 105 8.92 -9.54 -18.70
N THR A 106 7.94 -9.19 -17.88
CA THR A 106 8.09 -8.17 -16.85
C THR A 106 9.06 -8.62 -15.75
N VAL A 107 8.93 -9.85 -15.25
CA VAL A 107 9.86 -10.43 -14.27
C VAL A 107 11.29 -10.50 -14.81
N ALA A 108 11.46 -10.89 -16.08
CA ALA A 108 12.77 -10.88 -16.73
C ALA A 108 13.38 -9.48 -16.80
N ALA A 109 12.56 -8.42 -17.00
CA ALA A 109 13.03 -7.05 -17.02
C ALA A 109 13.51 -6.54 -15.65
N PHE A 110 13.04 -7.13 -14.54
CA PHE A 110 13.56 -6.83 -13.21
C PHE A 110 15.03 -7.22 -13.04
N LYS A 111 15.49 -8.24 -13.76
CA LYS A 111 16.89 -8.75 -13.68
C LYS A 111 17.31 -9.08 -12.25
N GLY A 112 16.41 -9.61 -11.42
CA GLY A 112 16.65 -9.93 -10.02
C GLY A 112 16.78 -8.74 -9.06
N ARG A 113 16.54 -7.49 -9.54
CA ARG A 113 16.59 -6.28 -8.72
C ARG A 113 15.32 -6.13 -7.88
N THR A 114 15.45 -5.57 -6.70
CA THR A 114 14.34 -5.32 -5.79
C THR A 114 13.27 -4.41 -6.41
N ILE A 115 12.01 -4.80 -6.29
CA ILE A 115 10.87 -4.01 -6.77
C ILE A 115 9.63 -4.26 -5.91
N HIS A 116 8.84 -3.21 -5.70
CA HIS A 116 7.53 -3.29 -5.06
C HIS A 116 6.44 -3.40 -6.12
N THR A 117 5.66 -4.48 -6.09
CA THR A 117 4.50 -4.65 -6.98
C THR A 117 3.22 -4.26 -6.26
N TYR A 118 2.45 -3.34 -6.85
CA TYR A 118 1.10 -3.00 -6.40
C TYR A 118 0.07 -3.99 -6.92
N HIS A 119 -1.15 -3.97 -6.30
CA HIS A 119 -2.30 -4.81 -6.71
C HIS A 119 -1.87 -6.15 -7.32
N THR A 120 -0.96 -6.82 -6.64
CA THR A 120 -0.43 -8.12 -7.07
C THR A 120 -1.51 -9.21 -7.14
N GLU A 121 -2.70 -8.92 -6.66
CA GLU A 121 -3.91 -9.73 -6.84
C GLU A 121 -4.48 -9.69 -8.27
N GLY A 122 -4.14 -8.68 -9.05
CA GLY A 122 -4.56 -8.53 -10.43
C GLY A 122 -5.88 -7.79 -10.66
N ALA A 123 -6.72 -7.61 -9.65
CA ALA A 123 -8.02 -6.96 -9.80
C ALA A 123 -7.90 -5.45 -10.03
N GLY A 124 -6.94 -4.78 -9.37
CA GLY A 124 -6.67 -3.36 -9.54
C GLY A 124 -5.80 -3.02 -10.74
N GLY A 125 -5.18 -3.99 -11.35
CA GLY A 125 -4.24 -3.85 -12.46
C GLY A 125 -3.15 -4.92 -12.40
N GLY A 126 -2.37 -5.02 -13.45
CA GLY A 126 -1.33 -6.02 -13.58
C GLY A 126 -1.69 -7.14 -14.55
N HIS A 127 -0.70 -7.93 -14.92
CA HIS A 127 -0.86 -9.02 -15.89
C HIS A 127 -2.04 -9.93 -15.55
N ALA A 128 -2.92 -10.17 -16.51
CA ALA A 128 -4.00 -11.12 -16.39
C ALA A 128 -3.65 -12.43 -17.10
N PRO A 129 -4.00 -13.58 -16.49
CA PRO A 129 -4.66 -13.72 -15.17
C PRO A 129 -3.68 -13.92 -14.01
N ASP A 130 -2.38 -13.90 -14.26
CA ASP A 130 -1.39 -14.63 -13.47
C ASP A 130 -0.33 -13.76 -12.77
N ILE A 131 -0.59 -12.47 -12.57
CA ILE A 131 0.30 -11.57 -11.80
C ILE A 131 0.66 -12.14 -10.40
N LEU A 132 -0.21 -12.94 -9.80
CA LEU A 132 0.04 -13.59 -8.50
C LEU A 132 1.34 -14.42 -8.47
N LYS A 133 1.83 -14.90 -9.62
CA LYS A 133 3.10 -15.63 -9.72
C LYS A 133 4.27 -14.87 -9.12
N VAL A 134 4.28 -13.54 -9.19
CA VAL A 134 5.39 -12.73 -8.66
C VAL A 134 5.54 -12.82 -7.15
N CYS A 135 4.56 -13.35 -6.41
CA CYS A 135 4.69 -13.64 -4.98
C CYS A 135 5.77 -14.69 -4.70
N GLY A 136 6.13 -15.53 -5.68
CA GLY A 136 7.21 -16.52 -5.58
C GLY A 136 8.61 -15.94 -5.78
N GLU A 137 8.74 -14.75 -6.36
CA GLU A 137 10.02 -14.13 -6.68
C GLU A 137 10.75 -13.60 -5.45
N ALA A 138 12.07 -13.82 -5.37
CA ALA A 138 12.87 -13.42 -4.22
C ALA A 138 13.05 -11.90 -4.09
N ASN A 139 13.09 -11.22 -5.21
CA ASN A 139 13.34 -9.79 -5.33
C ASN A 139 12.06 -8.94 -5.41
N VAL A 140 10.89 -9.58 -5.41
CA VAL A 140 9.61 -8.89 -5.48
C VAL A 140 9.01 -8.73 -4.08
N LEU A 141 8.60 -7.51 -3.75
CA LEU A 141 7.93 -7.15 -2.51
C LEU A 141 6.45 -6.88 -2.81
N PRO A 142 5.57 -7.91 -2.73
CA PRO A 142 4.21 -7.79 -3.23
C PRO A 142 3.28 -7.15 -2.21
N SER A 143 2.41 -6.27 -2.71
CA SER A 143 1.25 -5.77 -1.95
C SER A 143 -0.04 -6.01 -2.71
N SER A 144 -1.12 -6.26 -1.98
CA SER A 144 -2.46 -6.15 -2.53
C SER A 144 -3.15 -4.88 -2.06
N THR A 145 -4.29 -4.57 -2.64
CA THR A 145 -5.06 -3.37 -2.33
C THR A 145 -6.37 -3.71 -1.61
N ASN A 146 -6.87 -2.77 -0.82
CA ASN A 146 -7.97 -3.06 0.09
C ASN A 146 -9.36 -3.26 -0.54
N PRO A 147 -9.69 -2.82 -1.76
CA PRO A 147 -11.02 -3.03 -2.33
C PRO A 147 -11.44 -4.49 -2.44
N THR A 148 -10.52 -5.39 -2.78
CA THR A 148 -10.81 -6.83 -2.88
C THR A 148 -10.84 -7.55 -1.53
N ARG A 149 -10.54 -6.87 -0.44
CA ARG A 149 -10.37 -7.47 0.89
C ARG A 149 -11.51 -7.16 1.85
N PRO A 150 -11.95 -8.15 2.60
CA PRO A 150 -11.90 -9.59 2.32
C PRO A 150 -12.87 -9.99 1.19
N TYR A 151 -12.71 -11.18 0.61
CA TYR A 151 -13.68 -11.72 -0.33
C TYR A 151 -15.04 -11.93 0.36
N THR A 152 -16.06 -11.24 -0.13
CA THR A 152 -17.45 -11.28 0.37
C THR A 152 -18.41 -11.60 -0.77
N ILE A 153 -19.67 -11.87 -0.41
CA ILE A 153 -20.74 -12.11 -1.41
C ILE A 153 -20.96 -10.94 -2.38
N ASN A 154 -20.56 -9.72 -2.00
CA ASN A 154 -20.72 -8.52 -2.84
C ASN A 154 -19.43 -8.09 -3.56
N THR A 155 -18.29 -8.72 -3.25
CA THR A 155 -16.98 -8.23 -3.73
C THR A 155 -16.90 -8.20 -5.26
N LEU A 156 -17.45 -9.21 -5.93
CA LEU A 156 -17.39 -9.29 -7.40
C LEU A 156 -18.14 -8.12 -8.04
N ASP A 157 -19.39 -7.94 -7.65
CA ASP A 157 -20.26 -6.90 -8.22
C ASP A 157 -19.72 -5.50 -7.92
N GLU A 158 -19.36 -5.23 -6.64
CA GLU A 158 -18.79 -3.94 -6.23
C GLU A 158 -17.49 -3.64 -6.98
N HIS A 159 -16.66 -4.66 -7.21
CA HIS A 159 -15.36 -4.45 -7.82
C HIS A 159 -15.46 -4.32 -9.34
N LEU A 160 -16.40 -5.04 -9.96
CA LEU A 160 -16.72 -4.90 -11.38
C LEU A 160 -17.19 -3.46 -11.67
N ASP A 161 -18.15 -2.97 -10.89
CA ASP A 161 -18.63 -1.58 -11.01
C ASP A 161 -17.49 -0.57 -10.81
N MET A 162 -16.65 -0.78 -9.82
CA MET A 162 -15.51 0.09 -9.55
C MET A 162 -14.51 0.10 -10.71
N LEU A 163 -14.19 -1.06 -11.27
CA LEU A 163 -13.29 -1.18 -12.41
C LEU A 163 -13.85 -0.45 -13.64
N MET A 164 -15.14 -0.67 -13.94
CA MET A 164 -15.83 0.01 -15.05
C MET A 164 -15.73 1.54 -14.92
N VAL A 165 -15.96 2.06 -13.72
CA VAL A 165 -15.88 3.52 -13.48
C VAL A 165 -14.44 4.03 -13.57
N CYS A 166 -13.49 3.36 -12.94
CA CYS A 166 -12.09 3.82 -12.89
C CYS A 166 -11.39 3.78 -14.24
N HIS A 167 -11.76 2.85 -15.11
CA HIS A 167 -11.20 2.70 -16.46
C HIS A 167 -12.06 3.36 -17.56
N HIS A 168 -13.12 4.10 -17.17
CA HIS A 168 -14.04 4.77 -18.12
C HIS A 168 -14.67 3.81 -19.13
N LEU A 169 -14.97 2.59 -18.71
CA LEU A 169 -15.58 1.55 -19.53
C LEU A 169 -17.10 1.74 -19.63
N ASP A 170 -17.67 1.28 -20.73
CA ASP A 170 -19.12 1.36 -20.98
C ASP A 170 -19.74 -0.05 -20.92
N PRO A 171 -20.67 -0.33 -19.98
CA PRO A 171 -21.31 -1.63 -19.87
C PRO A 171 -22.16 -2.03 -21.06
N SER A 172 -22.46 -1.11 -21.98
CA SER A 172 -23.12 -1.41 -23.26
C SER A 172 -22.19 -1.92 -24.35
N ILE A 173 -20.88 -1.82 -24.14
CA ILE A 173 -19.82 -2.32 -25.05
C ILE A 173 -19.35 -3.68 -24.58
N ALA A 174 -19.53 -4.70 -25.41
CA ALA A 174 -19.20 -6.08 -25.03
C ALA A 174 -17.71 -6.30 -24.71
N GLU A 175 -16.84 -5.61 -25.42
CA GLU A 175 -15.39 -5.68 -25.22
C GLU A 175 -14.95 -5.05 -23.89
N ASP A 176 -15.57 -3.96 -23.50
CA ASP A 176 -15.32 -3.31 -22.21
C ASP A 176 -15.75 -4.22 -21.03
N LEU A 177 -16.92 -4.84 -21.18
CA LEU A 177 -17.41 -5.79 -20.18
C LEU A 177 -16.48 -7.01 -20.10
N ALA A 178 -16.09 -7.57 -21.23
CA ALA A 178 -15.18 -8.73 -21.28
C ALA A 178 -13.81 -8.40 -20.65
N PHE A 179 -13.30 -7.18 -20.89
CA PHE A 179 -12.08 -6.71 -20.22
C PHE A 179 -12.24 -6.68 -18.70
N ALA A 180 -13.32 -6.08 -18.20
CA ALA A 180 -13.57 -5.99 -16.78
C ALA A 180 -13.73 -7.40 -16.14
N GLU A 181 -14.49 -8.29 -16.77
CA GLU A 181 -14.69 -9.68 -16.33
C GLU A 181 -13.41 -10.51 -16.39
N SER A 182 -12.46 -10.20 -17.26
CA SER A 182 -11.17 -10.92 -17.30
C SER A 182 -10.31 -10.68 -16.05
N ARG A 183 -10.60 -9.63 -15.28
CA ARG A 183 -9.84 -9.23 -14.09
C ARG A 183 -10.55 -9.50 -12.79
N ILE A 184 -11.86 -9.38 -12.77
CA ILE A 184 -12.67 -9.55 -11.56
C ILE A 184 -13.17 -10.99 -11.52
N ARG A 185 -12.37 -11.87 -10.88
CA ARG A 185 -12.63 -13.29 -10.79
C ARG A 185 -12.65 -13.75 -9.33
N ARG A 186 -13.65 -14.55 -8.99
CA ARG A 186 -13.78 -15.11 -7.63
C ARG A 186 -12.60 -15.99 -7.25
N GLU A 187 -12.03 -16.71 -8.20
CA GLU A 187 -10.93 -17.65 -7.99
C GLU A 187 -9.67 -16.93 -7.49
N THR A 188 -9.26 -15.89 -8.19
CA THR A 188 -8.09 -15.09 -7.81
C THR A 188 -8.34 -14.28 -6.54
N ILE A 189 -9.54 -13.72 -6.37
CA ILE A 189 -9.93 -12.96 -5.17
C ILE A 189 -10.00 -13.86 -3.93
N ALA A 190 -10.51 -15.09 -4.07
CA ALA A 190 -10.52 -16.08 -2.99
C ALA A 190 -9.10 -16.53 -2.61
N ALA A 191 -8.26 -16.79 -3.60
CA ALA A 191 -6.86 -17.15 -3.39
C ALA A 191 -6.07 -16.05 -2.68
N GLU A 192 -6.35 -14.78 -2.97
CA GLU A 192 -5.71 -13.64 -2.34
C GLU A 192 -5.88 -13.63 -0.82
N ASP A 193 -7.07 -13.91 -0.27
CA ASP A 193 -7.29 -14.03 1.18
C ASP A 193 -6.35 -15.06 1.80
N ILE A 194 -6.20 -16.22 1.13
CA ILE A 194 -5.36 -17.32 1.59
C ILE A 194 -3.88 -16.95 1.50
N LEU A 195 -3.45 -16.30 0.40
CA LEU A 195 -2.08 -15.83 0.22
C LEU A 195 -1.69 -14.79 1.27
N HIS A 196 -2.64 -13.96 1.71
CA HIS A 196 -2.42 -13.08 2.86
C HIS A 196 -2.24 -13.86 4.16
N ASP A 197 -3.08 -14.86 4.42
CA ASP A 197 -3.04 -15.63 5.66
C ASP A 197 -1.78 -16.49 5.77
N LEU A 198 -1.29 -17.00 4.64
CA LEU A 198 -0.06 -17.78 4.57
C LEU A 198 1.22 -16.92 4.47
N GLY A 199 1.09 -15.61 4.24
CA GLY A 199 2.21 -14.68 4.20
C GLY A 199 2.95 -14.59 2.87
N ALA A 200 2.29 -14.93 1.76
CA ALA A 200 2.83 -14.72 0.40
C ALA A 200 2.67 -13.26 -0.04
N LEU A 201 1.53 -12.65 0.22
CA LEU A 201 1.34 -11.20 0.07
C LEU A 201 1.89 -10.48 1.30
N SER A 202 2.96 -9.71 1.10
CA SER A 202 3.74 -9.13 2.20
C SER A 202 3.12 -7.89 2.81
N MET A 203 2.34 -7.15 2.04
CA MET A 203 1.75 -5.85 2.43
C MET A 203 0.30 -5.76 1.98
N LEU A 204 -0.44 -4.85 2.63
CA LEU A 204 -1.76 -4.42 2.22
C LEU A 204 -1.76 -2.90 2.14
N SER A 205 -2.12 -2.37 0.96
CA SER A 205 -2.11 -0.95 0.63
C SER A 205 -3.52 -0.46 0.25
N SER A 206 -3.65 0.82 -0.08
CA SER A 206 -4.97 1.40 -0.35
C SER A 206 -5.31 1.56 -1.81
N ASP A 207 -4.33 1.81 -2.66
CA ASP A 207 -4.55 2.29 -4.03
C ASP A 207 -5.50 3.51 -4.10
N SER A 208 -5.39 4.42 -3.15
CA SER A 208 -6.21 5.62 -3.09
C SER A 208 -6.04 6.48 -4.34
N GLN A 209 -7.10 7.13 -4.76
CA GLN A 209 -7.27 7.95 -5.96
C GLN A 209 -7.45 7.15 -7.26
N ALA A 210 -7.17 5.85 -7.28
CA ALA A 210 -7.49 4.99 -8.42
C ALA A 210 -8.67 4.06 -8.07
N MET A 211 -8.42 2.91 -7.39
CA MET A 211 -9.48 1.98 -7.04
C MET A 211 -9.57 1.68 -5.54
N GLY A 212 -8.99 2.50 -4.65
CA GLY A 212 -8.88 2.15 -3.24
C GLY A 212 -9.29 3.24 -2.25
N ARG A 213 -9.27 2.87 -0.96
CA ARG A 213 -9.74 3.70 0.14
C ARG A 213 -8.74 3.69 1.28
N VAL A 214 -7.98 4.79 1.43
CA VAL A 214 -6.92 4.89 2.46
C VAL A 214 -7.44 4.66 3.88
N GLY A 215 -8.63 5.14 4.20
CA GLY A 215 -9.25 4.99 5.52
C GLY A 215 -9.66 3.57 5.89
N GLU A 216 -9.68 2.64 4.94
CA GLU A 216 -10.15 1.27 5.15
C GLU A 216 -9.02 0.22 5.23
N VAL A 217 -7.76 0.61 5.04
CA VAL A 217 -6.64 -0.35 5.02
C VAL A 217 -6.59 -1.19 6.29
N ILE A 218 -6.64 -0.56 7.45
CA ILE A 218 -6.54 -1.27 8.73
C ILE A 218 -7.74 -2.18 8.97
N ILE A 219 -8.95 -1.67 8.81
CA ILE A 219 -10.15 -2.49 9.08
C ILE A 219 -10.24 -3.68 8.14
N ARG A 220 -10.00 -3.50 6.85
CA ARG A 220 -10.07 -4.60 5.88
C ARG A 220 -8.97 -5.63 6.09
N THR A 221 -7.80 -5.21 6.53
CA THR A 221 -6.74 -6.13 6.97
C THR A 221 -7.24 -7.04 8.10
N TRP A 222 -7.90 -6.49 9.11
CA TRP A 222 -8.40 -7.28 10.24
C TRP A 222 -9.65 -8.09 9.92
N GLN A 223 -10.50 -7.61 9.03
CA GLN A 223 -11.63 -8.39 8.51
C GLN A 223 -11.15 -9.60 7.71
N THR A 224 -10.07 -9.45 6.92
CA THR A 224 -9.43 -10.57 6.23
C THR A 224 -8.84 -11.58 7.23
N ALA A 225 -8.13 -11.11 8.24
CA ALA A 225 -7.59 -11.98 9.30
C ALA A 225 -8.70 -12.75 10.02
N HIS A 226 -9.80 -12.08 10.35
CA HIS A 226 -10.96 -12.72 11.00
C HIS A 226 -11.60 -13.78 10.11
N LYS A 227 -11.87 -13.46 8.83
CA LYS A 227 -12.41 -14.41 7.87
C LYS A 227 -11.53 -15.65 7.76
N MET A 228 -10.23 -15.45 7.62
CA MET A 228 -9.28 -16.57 7.51
C MET A 228 -9.24 -17.43 8.78
N LYS A 229 -9.29 -16.81 9.96
CA LYS A 229 -9.38 -17.55 11.22
C LYS A 229 -10.65 -18.42 11.29
N VAL A 230 -11.79 -17.87 10.87
CA VAL A 230 -13.08 -18.58 10.89
C VAL A 230 -13.08 -19.75 9.88
N GLN A 231 -12.55 -19.56 8.69
CA GLN A 231 -12.63 -20.56 7.64
C GLN A 231 -11.47 -21.58 7.65
N ARG A 232 -10.29 -21.19 8.14
CA ARG A 232 -9.07 -22.01 8.09
C ARG A 232 -8.57 -22.46 9.47
N GLY A 233 -9.16 -21.94 10.57
CA GLY A 233 -8.70 -22.25 11.92
C GLY A 233 -7.41 -21.55 12.33
N ALA A 234 -6.70 -22.12 13.30
CA ALA A 234 -5.43 -21.62 13.81
C ALA A 234 -4.31 -21.82 12.77
N LEU A 235 -3.34 -20.89 12.75
CA LEU A 235 -2.09 -21.10 12.03
C LEU A 235 -1.20 -22.10 12.80
N PRO A 236 -0.30 -22.84 12.11
CA PRO A 236 0.62 -23.75 12.79
C PRO A 236 1.50 -23.08 13.86
N GLU A 237 1.81 -21.80 13.66
CA GLU A 237 2.63 -20.98 14.55
C GLU A 237 1.83 -20.31 15.69
N ASP A 238 0.51 -20.40 15.67
CA ASP A 238 -0.35 -19.87 16.74
C ASP A 238 -0.24 -20.76 17.99
N GLY A 239 -0.45 -20.14 19.16
CA GLY A 239 -0.49 -20.88 20.42
C GLY A 239 -1.84 -21.60 20.63
N ALA A 240 -1.85 -22.59 21.54
CA ALA A 240 -3.06 -23.39 21.82
C ALA A 240 -4.29 -22.56 22.25
N ARG A 241 -4.10 -21.35 22.75
CA ARG A 241 -5.15 -20.47 23.27
C ARG A 241 -5.11 -19.05 22.72
N ASN A 242 -4.32 -18.80 21.69
CA ASN A 242 -4.19 -17.47 21.10
C ASN A 242 -3.82 -17.57 19.62
N ASP A 243 -4.07 -16.50 18.90
CA ASP A 243 -3.73 -16.28 17.50
C ASP A 243 -2.70 -15.14 17.34
N ASN A 244 -1.78 -15.05 18.30
CA ASN A 244 -0.78 -13.97 18.32
C ASN A 244 0.12 -13.96 17.11
N PHE A 245 0.43 -15.10 16.51
CA PHE A 245 1.25 -15.13 15.31
C PHE A 245 0.49 -14.55 14.11
N ARG A 246 -0.78 -14.94 13.92
CA ARG A 246 -1.63 -14.32 12.90
C ARG A 246 -1.73 -12.81 13.13
N ALA A 247 -1.94 -12.35 14.36
CA ALA A 247 -1.97 -10.92 14.68
C ALA A 247 -0.67 -10.22 14.27
N LYS A 248 0.50 -10.78 14.58
CA LYS A 248 1.80 -10.23 14.16
C LYS A 248 1.94 -10.20 12.63
N ARG A 249 1.53 -11.27 11.94
CA ARG A 249 1.57 -11.35 10.48
C ARG A 249 0.76 -10.23 9.84
N TYR A 250 -0.46 -10.01 10.30
CA TYR A 250 -1.35 -9.01 9.72
C TYR A 250 -0.98 -7.57 10.09
N VAL A 251 -0.53 -7.31 11.31
CA VAL A 251 -0.06 -5.97 11.68
C VAL A 251 1.19 -5.55 10.89
N ALA A 252 2.07 -6.50 10.59
CA ALA A 252 3.27 -6.24 9.81
C ALA A 252 2.96 -5.74 8.38
N LYS A 253 1.81 -6.12 7.81
CA LYS A 253 1.43 -5.78 6.43
C LYS A 253 1.21 -4.29 6.17
N TYR A 254 0.85 -3.52 7.19
CA TYR A 254 0.62 -2.07 7.06
C TYR A 254 1.52 -1.23 7.99
N THR A 255 2.47 -1.86 8.67
CA THR A 255 3.43 -1.18 9.55
C THR A 255 4.87 -1.40 9.08
N ILE A 256 5.53 -2.46 9.59
CA ILE A 256 6.96 -2.66 9.37
C ILE A 256 7.30 -3.06 7.92
N ASN A 257 6.50 -3.89 7.26
CA ASN A 257 6.83 -4.35 5.91
C ASN A 257 6.83 -3.22 4.88
N PRO A 258 5.82 -2.32 4.79
CA PRO A 258 5.94 -1.14 3.93
C PRO A 258 7.07 -0.19 4.36
N ALA A 259 7.40 -0.12 5.65
CA ALA A 259 8.52 0.70 6.12
C ALA A 259 9.88 0.14 5.66
N ILE A 260 10.07 -1.19 5.68
CA ILE A 260 11.24 -1.86 5.11
C ILE A 260 11.28 -1.64 3.60
N THR A 261 10.18 -1.92 2.91
CA THR A 261 10.06 -1.82 1.46
C THR A 261 10.48 -0.43 0.93
N HIS A 262 10.11 0.62 1.62
CA HIS A 262 10.38 2.00 1.20
C HIS A 262 11.53 2.69 1.94
N GLY A 263 12.36 1.92 2.66
CA GLY A 263 13.59 2.44 3.26
C GLY A 263 13.39 3.42 4.42
N ILE A 264 12.27 3.33 5.15
CA ILE A 264 11.95 4.21 6.29
C ILE A 264 11.86 3.46 7.63
N ALA A 265 12.21 2.18 7.64
CA ALA A 265 12.10 1.33 8.84
C ALA A 265 13.03 1.76 9.99
N HIS A 266 14.01 2.60 9.71
CA HIS A 266 14.91 3.17 10.73
C HIS A 266 14.24 4.26 11.58
N GLU A 267 13.12 4.84 11.12
CA GLU A 267 12.38 5.88 11.84
C GLU A 267 11.00 5.39 12.31
N VAL A 268 10.31 4.54 11.52
CA VAL A 268 8.92 4.15 11.76
C VAL A 268 8.68 2.66 11.46
N GLY A 269 7.48 2.17 11.77
CA GLY A 269 7.01 0.82 11.39
C GLY A 269 7.06 -0.21 12.52
N SER A 270 7.83 0.03 13.58
CA SER A 270 7.90 -0.84 14.76
C SER A 270 8.05 -0.01 16.05
N ILE A 271 7.73 -0.62 17.19
CA ILE A 271 7.89 0.00 18.49
C ILE A 271 9.26 -0.41 19.04
N GLU A 272 10.25 0.45 18.81
CA GLU A 272 11.64 0.24 19.23
C GLU A 272 12.23 1.56 19.76
N PRO A 273 13.13 1.49 20.77
CA PRO A 273 13.85 2.67 21.25
C PRO A 273 14.60 3.36 20.10
N GLY A 274 14.47 4.68 20.00
CA GLY A 274 15.10 5.50 18.98
C GLY A 274 14.26 5.75 17.73
N LYS A 275 13.15 5.02 17.54
CA LYS A 275 12.20 5.30 16.46
C LYS A 275 11.17 6.35 16.86
N TRP A 276 10.52 6.91 15.85
CA TRP A 276 9.49 7.93 16.01
C TRP A 276 8.28 7.37 16.75
N ALA A 277 7.84 8.07 17.80
CA ALA A 277 6.76 7.60 18.67
C ALA A 277 5.37 7.86 18.07
N ASP A 278 5.10 7.29 16.91
CA ASP A 278 3.77 7.24 16.29
C ASP A 278 3.08 5.95 16.77
N LEU A 279 2.16 6.11 17.71
CA LEU A 279 1.55 4.99 18.42
C LEU A 279 0.03 5.06 18.33
N VAL A 280 -0.60 3.89 18.23
CA VAL A 280 -2.05 3.75 18.27
C VAL A 280 -2.42 2.87 19.47
N LEU A 281 -3.25 3.40 20.37
CA LEU A 281 -3.76 2.68 21.51
C LEU A 281 -5.16 2.14 21.18
N TRP A 282 -5.38 0.88 21.51
CA TRP A 282 -6.62 0.18 21.24
C TRP A 282 -7.24 -0.38 22.50
N GLU A 283 -8.57 -0.21 22.62
CA GLU A 283 -9.33 -1.12 23.48
C GLU A 283 -9.37 -2.50 22.80
N PRO A 284 -9.07 -3.60 23.51
CA PRO A 284 -8.97 -4.92 22.89
C PRO A 284 -10.20 -5.33 22.06
N ALA A 285 -11.41 -4.98 22.54
CA ALA A 285 -12.67 -5.28 21.86
C ALA A 285 -12.85 -4.52 20.53
N PHE A 286 -12.07 -3.46 20.28
CA PHE A 286 -12.14 -2.61 19.11
C PHE A 286 -10.82 -2.60 18.32
N PHE A 287 -9.94 -3.56 18.60
CA PHE A 287 -8.63 -3.63 17.96
C PHE A 287 -8.73 -3.66 16.43
N GLY A 288 -7.95 -2.80 15.79
CA GLY A 288 -7.93 -2.67 14.33
C GLY A 288 -9.09 -1.86 13.74
N ILE A 289 -10.07 -1.45 14.55
CA ILE A 289 -11.30 -0.80 14.05
C ILE A 289 -11.47 0.59 14.64
N LYS A 290 -11.38 0.73 15.98
CA LYS A 290 -11.66 1.99 16.67
C LYS A 290 -10.56 2.27 17.70
N PRO A 291 -9.55 3.10 17.37
CA PRO A 291 -8.51 3.44 18.35
C PRO A 291 -9.06 4.26 19.51
N SER A 292 -8.52 4.05 20.70
CA SER A 292 -8.83 4.90 21.86
C SER A 292 -7.98 6.18 21.85
N MET A 293 -6.78 6.13 21.29
CA MET A 293 -5.90 7.30 21.19
C MET A 293 -4.87 7.10 20.08
N ILE A 294 -4.52 8.18 19.41
CA ILE A 294 -3.44 8.23 18.41
C ILE A 294 -2.40 9.25 18.88
N LEU A 295 -1.16 8.80 18.98
CA LEU A 295 0.00 9.65 19.27
C LEU A 295 0.82 9.86 18.01
N LYS A 296 1.29 11.09 17.83
CA LYS A 296 2.22 11.49 16.78
C LYS A 296 3.47 12.09 17.43
N GLY A 297 4.63 11.51 17.16
CA GLY A 297 5.87 11.95 17.79
C GLY A 297 5.81 12.01 19.33
N GLY A 298 5.02 11.12 19.94
CA GLY A 298 4.79 11.05 21.38
C GLY A 298 3.73 12.01 21.94
N MET A 299 3.12 12.86 21.11
CA MET A 299 2.06 13.79 21.53
C MET A 299 0.69 13.37 21.02
N ILE A 300 -0.38 13.59 21.78
CA ILE A 300 -1.74 13.20 21.40
C ILE A 300 -2.17 13.96 20.15
N ALA A 301 -2.48 13.20 19.10
CA ALA A 301 -2.98 13.72 17.83
C ALA A 301 -4.51 13.64 17.71
N VAL A 302 -5.09 12.52 18.13
CA VAL A 302 -6.56 12.29 18.13
C VAL A 302 -6.93 11.45 19.33
N ALA A 303 -8.00 11.84 20.01
CA ALA A 303 -8.59 11.06 21.09
C ALA A 303 -10.08 11.36 21.24
N PRO A 304 -10.91 10.44 21.83
CA PRO A 304 -12.27 10.73 22.23
C PRO A 304 -12.30 11.82 23.32
N MET A 305 -13.16 12.79 23.15
CA MET A 305 -13.39 13.85 24.12
C MET A 305 -14.84 14.33 24.08
N GLY A 306 -15.41 14.64 25.23
CA GLY A 306 -16.72 15.28 25.34
C GLY A 306 -16.69 16.75 24.92
N ASP A 307 -17.71 17.53 25.33
CA ASP A 307 -17.77 18.94 25.02
C ASP A 307 -16.57 19.69 25.63
N PRO A 308 -15.72 20.35 24.81
CA PRO A 308 -14.54 21.05 25.32
C PRO A 308 -14.88 22.29 26.16
N ASN A 309 -16.11 22.79 26.10
CA ASN A 309 -16.57 23.92 26.93
C ASN A 309 -17.08 23.50 28.32
N ALA A 310 -17.23 22.21 28.55
CA ALA A 310 -17.68 21.72 29.86
C ALA A 310 -16.55 21.74 30.91
N SER A 311 -16.91 21.80 32.17
CA SER A 311 -15.97 21.78 33.29
C SER A 311 -15.33 20.43 33.54
N ILE A 312 -15.82 19.36 32.91
CA ILE A 312 -15.27 18.00 32.99
C ILE A 312 -15.09 17.44 31.56
N PRO A 313 -14.14 16.49 31.32
CA PRO A 313 -13.81 16.04 29.98
C PRO A 313 -14.75 15.00 29.37
N THR A 314 -15.78 14.56 30.12
CA THR A 314 -16.64 13.41 29.76
C THR A 314 -18.10 13.72 29.43
N PRO A 315 -18.58 14.98 29.32
CA PRO A 315 -19.98 15.21 28.96
C PRO A 315 -20.28 14.77 27.53
N GLN A 316 -21.48 14.27 27.31
CA GLN A 316 -21.97 13.85 26.01
C GLN A 316 -22.32 15.07 25.12
N PRO A 317 -22.16 14.95 23.78
CA PRO A 317 -21.62 13.77 23.06
C PRO A 317 -20.10 13.70 23.11
N VAL A 318 -19.56 12.47 23.17
CA VAL A 318 -18.13 12.21 23.06
C VAL A 318 -17.79 11.92 21.62
N HIS A 319 -16.84 12.67 21.05
CA HIS A 319 -16.38 12.52 19.69
C HIS A 319 -14.87 12.35 19.61
N TYR A 320 -14.35 11.75 18.52
CA TYR A 320 -12.94 11.87 18.17
C TYR A 320 -12.64 13.32 17.83
N ARG A 321 -11.65 13.87 18.51
CA ARG A 321 -11.23 15.25 18.30
C ARG A 321 -9.73 15.30 18.02
N GLU A 322 -9.37 16.18 17.11
CA GLU A 322 -7.98 16.56 16.88
C GLU A 322 -7.43 17.28 18.10
N MET A 323 -6.22 16.87 18.51
CA MET A 323 -5.51 17.41 19.65
C MET A 323 -4.27 18.22 19.20
N PHE A 324 -3.46 18.65 20.15
CA PHE A 324 -2.41 19.63 19.90
C PHE A 324 -1.27 19.15 19.03
N ALA A 325 -1.02 17.84 18.90
CA ALA A 325 -0.03 17.31 17.97
C ALA A 325 -0.34 17.62 16.48
N THR A 326 -1.61 17.93 16.17
CA THR A 326 -2.05 18.25 14.81
C THR A 326 -2.10 19.76 14.52
N ARG A 327 -1.64 20.61 15.45
CA ARG A 327 -1.89 22.05 15.38
C ARG A 327 -0.60 22.88 15.39
N GLY A 328 -0.64 23.98 14.64
CA GLY A 328 0.39 25.02 14.67
C GLY A 328 1.81 24.47 14.48
N GLY A 329 2.78 25.04 15.19
CA GLY A 329 4.16 24.58 15.14
C GLY A 329 4.43 23.20 15.74
N ALA A 330 3.50 22.64 16.54
CA ALA A 330 3.63 21.28 17.05
C ALA A 330 3.56 20.26 15.91
N LEU A 331 2.68 20.46 14.94
CA LEU A 331 2.51 19.58 13.76
C LEU A 331 3.85 19.30 13.06
N ALA A 332 4.63 20.34 12.81
CA ALA A 332 5.92 20.21 12.14
C ALA A 332 6.96 19.44 12.99
N ARG A 333 6.77 19.39 14.30
CA ARG A 333 7.68 18.69 15.22
C ARG A 333 7.20 17.27 15.59
N THR A 334 5.99 16.90 15.21
CA THR A 334 5.40 15.58 15.45
C THR A 334 5.23 14.77 14.17
N SER A 335 5.63 15.30 13.02
CA SER A 335 5.52 14.64 11.72
C SER A 335 6.83 14.72 10.94
N LEU A 336 7.00 13.78 10.01
CA LEU A 336 8.19 13.63 9.18
C LEU A 336 7.85 13.82 7.70
N THR A 337 8.79 14.32 6.93
CA THR A 337 8.77 14.29 5.47
C THR A 337 9.92 13.42 4.98
N PHE A 338 9.59 12.33 4.29
CA PHE A 338 10.56 11.42 3.70
C PHE A 338 10.95 11.91 2.31
N VAL A 339 12.24 11.85 2.01
CA VAL A 339 12.83 12.26 0.71
C VAL A 339 13.97 11.32 0.33
N SER A 340 14.52 11.46 -0.88
CA SER A 340 15.75 10.77 -1.24
C SER A 340 16.96 11.33 -0.46
N GLN A 341 18.04 10.56 -0.32
CA GLN A 341 19.29 11.03 0.25
C GLN A 341 19.87 12.20 -0.58
N MET A 342 19.80 12.09 -1.91
CA MET A 342 20.26 13.15 -2.84
C MET A 342 19.56 14.49 -2.57
N ALA A 343 18.26 14.47 -2.34
CA ALA A 343 17.50 15.69 -2.04
C ALA A 343 17.83 16.26 -0.66
N ALA A 344 18.00 15.39 0.34
CA ALA A 344 18.41 15.82 1.68
C ALA A 344 19.79 16.51 1.65
N ASP A 345 20.76 15.93 0.95
CA ASP A 345 22.11 16.49 0.79
C ASP A 345 22.11 17.82 0.02
N ALA A 346 21.15 18.00 -0.91
CA ALA A 346 20.93 19.23 -1.64
C ALA A 346 20.22 20.33 -0.82
N GLY A 347 19.88 20.09 0.44
CA GLY A 347 19.28 21.06 1.34
C GLY A 347 17.86 21.47 0.96
N ILE A 348 17.02 20.54 0.48
CA ILE A 348 15.66 20.90 0.02
C ILE A 348 14.77 21.46 1.12
N ALA A 349 15.03 21.16 2.39
CA ALA A 349 14.28 21.73 3.50
C ALA A 349 14.27 23.25 3.46
N GLU A 350 15.44 23.85 3.34
CA GLU A 350 15.59 25.32 3.24
C GLU A 350 15.09 25.84 1.90
N ARG A 351 15.44 25.16 0.79
CA ARG A 351 15.07 25.59 -0.56
C ARG A 351 13.56 25.66 -0.75
N TYR A 352 12.81 24.75 -0.15
CA TYR A 352 11.35 24.66 -0.27
C TYR A 352 10.61 25.29 0.90
N GLY A 353 11.33 25.74 1.94
CA GLY A 353 10.75 26.34 3.14
C GLY A 353 9.95 25.35 3.98
N LEU A 354 10.39 24.11 4.06
CA LEU A 354 9.69 23.06 4.81
C LEU A 354 9.99 23.13 6.30
N ALA A 355 8.94 23.04 7.12
CA ALA A 355 9.04 23.11 8.57
C ALA A 355 9.19 21.73 9.24
N LYS A 356 8.73 20.67 8.59
CA LYS A 356 8.88 19.29 9.10
C LYS A 356 10.33 18.82 9.01
N ARG A 357 10.68 17.91 9.91
CA ARG A 357 11.95 17.19 9.84
C ARG A 357 12.01 16.37 8.56
N ILE A 358 13.03 16.61 7.75
CA ILE A 358 13.33 15.81 6.56
C ILE A 358 14.11 14.57 6.97
N VAL A 359 13.70 13.43 6.42
CA VAL A 359 14.32 12.12 6.66
C VAL A 359 14.60 11.44 5.34
N PRO A 360 15.87 11.12 5.02
CA PRO A 360 16.19 10.40 3.80
C PRO A 360 15.78 8.93 3.90
N VAL A 361 15.27 8.37 2.80
CA VAL A 361 15.10 6.93 2.64
C VAL A 361 16.46 6.26 2.46
N ARG A 362 16.58 5.00 2.87
CA ARG A 362 17.83 4.22 2.75
C ARG A 362 17.58 2.71 2.80
N ASN A 363 18.51 1.95 2.27
CA ASN A 363 18.44 0.48 2.18
C ASN A 363 17.25 -0.03 1.38
N CYS A 364 16.84 0.69 0.32
CA CYS A 364 15.73 0.30 -0.54
C CYS A 364 16.11 -0.84 -1.51
N ARG A 365 17.40 -0.95 -1.87
CA ARG A 365 17.85 -1.84 -2.94
C ARG A 365 18.37 -3.20 -2.46
N ASN A 366 18.73 -3.32 -1.17
CA ASN A 366 19.25 -4.56 -0.58
C ASN A 366 18.18 -5.35 0.19
N VAL A 367 16.90 -5.11 -0.12
CA VAL A 367 15.75 -5.77 0.50
C VAL A 367 15.22 -6.85 -0.42
N THR A 368 14.87 -7.97 0.16
CA THR A 368 14.29 -9.11 -0.53
C THR A 368 13.00 -9.56 0.14
N LYS A 369 12.32 -10.50 -0.47
CA LYS A 369 11.14 -11.13 0.12
C LYS A 369 11.42 -11.75 1.50
N ALA A 370 12.65 -12.22 1.73
CA ALA A 370 13.07 -12.82 3.02
C ALA A 370 13.05 -11.81 4.18
N ASP A 371 13.17 -10.51 3.89
CA ASP A 371 13.16 -9.45 4.89
C ASP A 371 11.73 -9.04 5.33
N MET A 372 10.70 -9.57 4.68
CA MET A 372 9.30 -9.28 5.01
C MET A 372 8.87 -9.99 6.28
N ILE A 373 8.76 -9.25 7.36
CA ILE A 373 8.48 -9.77 8.70
C ILE A 373 7.16 -10.57 8.71
N HIS A 374 7.26 -11.86 9.05
CA HIS A 374 6.17 -12.84 9.08
C HIS A 374 5.43 -13.05 7.74
N ASN A 375 5.94 -12.48 6.63
CA ASN A 375 5.31 -12.47 5.32
C ASN A 375 6.31 -12.77 4.19
N ALA A 376 7.22 -13.72 4.44
CA ALA A 376 8.32 -14.07 3.55
C ALA A 376 8.06 -15.35 2.73
N TRP A 377 6.87 -15.93 2.78
CA TRP A 377 6.57 -17.16 2.03
C TRP A 377 6.60 -16.92 0.52
N ARG A 378 7.27 -17.80 -0.20
CA ARG A 378 7.46 -17.75 -1.65
C ARG A 378 6.95 -19.04 -2.28
N PRO A 379 5.65 -19.16 -2.51
CA PRO A 379 5.09 -20.33 -3.17
C PRO A 379 5.42 -20.36 -4.67
N SER A 380 5.48 -21.56 -5.23
CA SER A 380 5.36 -21.73 -6.67
C SER A 380 3.89 -21.60 -7.05
N ILE A 381 3.52 -20.51 -7.72
CA ILE A 381 2.13 -20.24 -8.09
C ILE A 381 1.93 -20.50 -9.58
N SER A 382 0.85 -21.18 -9.91
CA SER A 382 0.27 -21.24 -11.25
C SER A 382 -1.20 -20.79 -11.22
N VAL A 383 -1.60 -20.11 -12.28
CA VAL A 383 -2.99 -19.69 -12.50
C VAL A 383 -3.43 -20.26 -13.83
N ASP A 384 -4.53 -20.99 -13.83
CA ASP A 384 -5.10 -21.53 -15.05
C ASP A 384 -5.76 -20.41 -15.87
N PRO A 385 -5.39 -20.22 -17.15
CA PRO A 385 -5.91 -19.12 -17.96
C PRO A 385 -7.39 -19.26 -18.38
N GLU A 386 -7.96 -20.45 -18.26
CA GLU A 386 -9.36 -20.72 -18.63
C GLU A 386 -10.28 -20.71 -17.40
N THR A 387 -9.87 -21.41 -16.33
CA THR A 387 -10.67 -21.55 -15.10
C THR A 387 -10.35 -20.51 -14.05
N TYR A 388 -9.18 -19.86 -14.14
CA TYR A 388 -8.61 -18.92 -13.16
C TYR A 388 -8.23 -19.56 -11.83
N ASP A 389 -8.26 -20.90 -11.75
CA ASP A 389 -7.83 -21.62 -10.56
C ASP A 389 -6.39 -21.28 -10.18
N VAL A 390 -6.19 -20.93 -8.94
CA VAL A 390 -4.87 -20.59 -8.38
C VAL A 390 -4.35 -21.76 -7.58
N ILE A 391 -3.20 -22.29 -8.01
CA ILE A 391 -2.50 -23.39 -7.33
C ILE A 391 -1.20 -22.85 -6.76
N ALA A 392 -0.96 -23.04 -5.47
CA ALA A 392 0.29 -22.70 -4.80
C ALA A 392 0.91 -23.95 -4.17
N ASP A 393 2.16 -24.27 -4.52
CA ASP A 393 2.88 -25.48 -4.08
C ASP A 393 2.04 -26.76 -4.25
N GLY A 394 1.28 -26.86 -5.35
CA GLY A 394 0.44 -28.00 -5.68
C GLY A 394 -0.92 -28.04 -4.97
N GLN A 395 -1.28 -27.02 -4.20
CA GLN A 395 -2.57 -26.91 -3.54
C GLN A 395 -3.46 -25.86 -4.21
N LEU A 396 -4.68 -26.24 -4.54
CA LEU A 396 -5.71 -25.30 -5.01
C LEU A 396 -6.11 -24.36 -3.87
N LEU A 397 -6.02 -23.06 -4.12
CA LEU A 397 -6.39 -22.02 -3.17
C LEU A 397 -7.82 -21.55 -3.42
N THR A 398 -8.75 -21.97 -2.59
CA THR A 398 -10.14 -21.55 -2.65
C THR A 398 -10.71 -21.33 -1.25
N CYS A 399 -11.60 -20.35 -1.12
CA CYS A 399 -12.34 -20.09 0.11
C CYS A 399 -13.72 -19.51 -0.20
N GLU A 400 -14.65 -19.65 0.76
CA GLU A 400 -16.00 -19.14 0.60
C GLU A 400 -16.06 -17.60 0.79
N PRO A 401 -16.95 -16.90 0.07
CA PRO A 401 -17.20 -15.49 0.34
C PRO A 401 -17.85 -15.32 1.71
N ALA A 402 -17.45 -14.27 2.42
CA ALA A 402 -18.08 -13.93 3.70
C ALA A 402 -19.43 -13.24 3.46
N SER A 403 -20.47 -13.70 4.15
CA SER A 403 -21.78 -13.03 4.17
C SER A 403 -21.92 -12.01 5.30
N VAL A 404 -21.07 -12.09 6.32
CA VAL A 404 -21.05 -11.18 7.48
C VAL A 404 -19.60 -10.80 7.80
N LEU A 405 -19.37 -9.51 7.96
CA LEU A 405 -18.11 -8.97 8.46
C LEU A 405 -18.33 -8.28 9.81
N PRO A 406 -17.49 -8.57 10.82
CA PRO A 406 -17.62 -7.93 12.12
C PRO A 406 -17.32 -6.43 12.03
N MET A 407 -18.09 -5.63 12.73
CA MET A 407 -17.92 -4.17 12.86
C MET A 407 -17.88 -3.38 11.55
N ALA A 408 -18.21 -4.01 10.41
CA ALA A 408 -18.27 -3.34 9.12
C ALA A 408 -19.22 -2.12 9.19
N GLN A 409 -18.77 -0.97 8.70
CA GLN A 409 -19.47 0.30 8.61
C GLN A 409 -19.81 1.01 9.95
N ARG A 410 -19.84 0.35 11.07
CA ARG A 410 -20.30 0.97 12.34
C ARG A 410 -19.44 2.14 12.79
N TYR A 411 -18.16 2.11 12.59
CA TYR A 411 -17.26 3.16 13.05
C TYR A 411 -17.19 4.37 12.09
N PHE A 412 -17.86 4.30 10.95
CA PHE A 412 -18.03 5.45 10.05
C PHE A 412 -19.26 6.31 10.37
N LEU A 413 -20.02 5.95 11.37
CA LEU A 413 -21.30 6.59 11.69
C LEU A 413 -21.19 7.61 12.83
N PHE A 414 -20.17 8.43 12.82
CA PHE A 414 -20.02 9.53 13.79
C PHE A 414 -19.31 10.71 13.24
#